data_96f822bb8674b11a3a1cabfb9e3a444c
#
_entry.id   96f822bb8674b11a3a1cabfb9e3a444c
#
_cell.length_a   1.000
_cell.length_b   1.000
_cell.length_c   1.000
_cell.angle_alpha   90.00
_cell.angle_beta   90.00
_cell.angle_gamma   90.00
#
_symmetry.space_group_name_H-M   'P 1'
#
loop_
_entity.id
_entity.type
_entity.pdbx_description
1 polymer ?
#
loop_
_entity_poly.entity_id
_entity_poly.type
_entity_poly.pdbx_seq_one_letter_code
_entity_poly.pdbx_strand_id
1 'polypeptide(L)'
;MNITITARKFKARDTLKDFINSEVNSLERYYDDILRADVVLSFQNKKDSIKMSEITLHVPGQTFIATERSGEFEKSVSASVEKLSRQLKKLKTKRTAVRQK
;
A
#
# COMPACT_ATOMS: atom_id res chain seq x y z
N MET A 1 11.22 -1.81 -6.41
CA MET A 1 9.79 -1.74 -6.80
C MET A 1 9.45 -0.36 -7.34
N ASN A 2 8.58 -0.30 -8.33
CA ASN A 2 8.08 0.97 -8.85
C ASN A 2 6.85 1.39 -8.06
N ILE A 3 6.81 2.64 -7.62
CA ILE A 3 5.67 3.17 -6.85
C ILE A 3 5.04 4.30 -7.64
N THR A 4 3.74 4.20 -7.91
CA THR A 4 2.98 5.28 -8.52
C THR A 4 2.02 5.84 -7.48
N ILE A 5 1.89 7.16 -7.44
CA ILE A 5 0.99 7.84 -6.50
C ILE A 5 0.04 8.70 -7.31
N THR A 6 -1.25 8.42 -7.18
CA THR A 6 -2.30 9.19 -7.84
C THR A 6 -3.17 9.86 -6.78
N ALA A 7 -3.27 11.18 -6.83
CA ALA A 7 -4.15 11.94 -5.96
C ALA A 7 -5.34 12.41 -6.80
N ARG A 8 -6.54 11.94 -6.46
CA ARG A 8 -7.75 12.29 -7.21
C ARG A 8 -8.32 13.62 -6.73
N LYS A 9 -8.45 14.57 -7.65
CA LYS A 9 -9.06 15.89 -7.41
C LYS A 9 -8.29 16.79 -6.44
N PHE A 10 -7.01 16.48 -6.20
CA PHE A 10 -6.13 17.35 -5.41
C PHE A 10 -4.68 17.05 -5.77
N LYS A 11 -3.77 17.92 -5.32
CA LYS A 11 -2.34 17.73 -5.54
C LYS A 11 -1.70 17.32 -4.22
N ALA A 12 -1.08 16.15 -4.19
CA ALA A 12 -0.38 15.68 -3.01
C ALA A 12 0.91 16.47 -2.82
N ARG A 13 1.17 16.90 -1.56
CA ARG A 13 2.40 17.60 -1.22
C ARG A 13 3.59 16.65 -1.26
N ASP A 14 4.77 17.20 -1.50
CA ASP A 14 5.98 16.38 -1.56
C ASP A 14 6.23 15.63 -0.26
N THR A 15 5.93 16.24 0.89
CA THR A 15 6.09 15.57 2.19
C THR A 15 5.20 14.34 2.30
N LEU A 16 3.98 14.40 1.77
CA LEU A 16 3.07 13.25 1.76
C LEU A 16 3.59 12.18 0.80
N LYS A 17 4.06 12.56 -0.38
CA LYS A 17 4.65 11.61 -1.33
C LYS A 17 5.86 10.91 -0.74
N ASP A 18 6.72 11.63 -0.06
CA ASP A 18 7.92 11.07 0.60
C ASP A 18 7.50 10.08 1.69
N PHE A 19 6.50 10.42 2.47
CA PHE A 19 5.97 9.52 3.49
C PHE A 19 5.45 8.23 2.87
N ILE A 20 4.64 8.36 1.80
CA ILE A 20 4.07 7.20 1.11
C ILE A 20 5.17 6.32 0.54
N ASN A 21 6.15 6.91 -0.13
CA ASN A 21 7.27 6.14 -0.70
C ASN A 21 8.02 5.38 0.39
N SER A 22 8.28 6.00 1.53
CA SER A 22 8.96 5.37 2.65
C SER A 22 8.16 4.20 3.22
N GLU A 23 6.86 4.42 3.45
CA GLU A 23 5.98 3.39 4.01
C GLU A 23 5.83 2.20 3.06
N VAL A 24 5.60 2.47 1.79
CA VAL A 24 5.40 1.40 0.79
C VAL A 24 6.71 0.63 0.56
N ASN A 25 7.85 1.33 0.49
CA ASN A 25 9.15 0.66 0.34
C ASN A 25 9.45 -0.28 1.50
N SER A 26 8.95 -0.01 2.69
CA SER A 26 9.17 -0.88 3.85
C SER A 26 8.60 -2.28 3.64
N LEU A 27 7.66 -2.45 2.72
CA LEU A 27 7.08 -3.75 2.41
C LEU A 27 8.08 -4.72 1.81
N GLU A 28 9.18 -4.24 1.21
CA GLU A 28 10.23 -5.08 0.66
C GLU A 28 10.91 -5.95 1.73
N ARG A 29 10.80 -5.56 2.99
CA ARG A 29 11.30 -6.38 4.10
C ARG A 29 10.60 -7.72 4.20
N TYR A 30 9.36 -7.78 3.76
CA TYR A 30 8.52 -8.97 3.91
C TYR A 30 8.50 -9.82 2.66
N TYR A 31 8.86 -9.25 1.51
CA TYR A 31 8.80 -9.97 0.25
C TYR A 31 9.65 -9.25 -0.79
N ASP A 32 10.64 -9.94 -1.37
CA ASP A 32 11.61 -9.33 -2.28
C ASP A 32 11.06 -9.07 -3.68
N ASP A 33 10.09 -9.85 -4.11
CA ASP A 33 9.60 -9.82 -5.49
C ASP A 33 8.40 -8.91 -5.71
N ILE A 34 8.37 -7.74 -5.08
CA ILE A 34 7.30 -6.78 -5.35
C ILE A 34 7.65 -6.02 -6.63
N LEU A 35 6.86 -6.21 -7.68
CA LEU A 35 7.10 -5.59 -8.98
C LEU A 35 6.78 -4.11 -8.96
N ARG A 36 5.61 -3.76 -8.43
CA ARG A 36 5.21 -2.36 -8.30
C ARG A 36 4.08 -2.20 -7.28
N ALA A 37 3.89 -0.96 -6.87
CA ALA A 37 2.79 -0.58 -5.99
C ALA A 37 2.10 0.64 -6.58
N ASP A 38 0.78 0.58 -6.71
CA ASP A 38 -0.03 1.70 -7.18
C ASP A 38 -0.82 2.24 -6.00
N VAL A 39 -0.59 3.50 -5.65
CA VAL A 39 -1.25 4.16 -4.53
C VAL A 39 -2.23 5.19 -5.07
N VAL A 40 -3.50 5.07 -4.68
CA VAL A 40 -4.53 6.03 -5.06
C VAL A 40 -5.07 6.68 -3.79
N LEU A 41 -5.05 8.01 -3.77
CA LEU A 41 -5.56 8.81 -2.66
C LEU A 41 -6.81 9.53 -3.11
N SER A 42 -7.85 9.51 -2.27
CA SER A 42 -9.11 10.18 -2.60
C SER A 42 -9.85 10.61 -1.35
N PHE A 43 -10.82 11.49 -1.55
CA PHE A 43 -11.74 11.90 -0.50
C PHE A 43 -13.06 11.15 -0.67
N GLN A 44 -13.67 10.73 0.43
CA GLN A 44 -14.87 9.89 0.39
C GLN A 44 -16.18 10.62 0.65
N ASN A 45 -16.12 11.81 1.20
CA ASN A 45 -17.35 12.53 1.52
C ASN A 45 -17.32 13.96 0.99
N LYS A 46 -18.49 14.62 1.01
CA LYS A 46 -18.62 15.97 0.48
C LYS A 46 -17.79 17.01 1.22
N LYS A 47 -17.45 16.77 2.47
CA LYS A 47 -16.65 17.69 3.29
C LYS A 47 -15.16 17.40 3.22
N ASP A 48 -14.76 16.40 2.43
CA ASP A 48 -13.37 16.00 2.27
C ASP A 48 -12.67 15.68 3.60
N SER A 49 -13.45 15.25 4.60
CA SER A 49 -12.92 14.93 5.93
C SER A 49 -12.48 13.48 6.06
N ILE A 50 -12.94 12.60 5.15
CA ILE A 50 -12.53 11.19 5.14
C ILE A 50 -11.58 10.99 3.99
N LYS A 51 -10.35 10.62 4.31
CA LYS A 51 -9.25 10.44 3.36
C LYS A 51 -8.98 8.95 3.20
N MET A 52 -9.18 8.49 1.98
CA MET A 52 -9.03 7.08 1.64
C MET A 52 -7.72 6.84 0.91
N SER A 53 -7.03 5.75 1.24
CA SER A 53 -5.92 5.25 0.45
C SER A 53 -6.24 3.85 -0.05
N GLU A 54 -5.92 3.61 -1.31
CA GLU A 54 -6.01 2.27 -1.89
C GLU A 54 -4.64 1.94 -2.45
N ILE A 55 -4.05 0.87 -1.96
CA ILE A 55 -2.72 0.44 -2.40
C ILE A 55 -2.85 -0.93 -3.03
N THR A 56 -2.40 -1.03 -4.28
CA THR A 56 -2.37 -2.28 -5.03
C THR A 56 -0.92 -2.71 -5.19
N LEU A 57 -0.58 -3.88 -4.65
CA LEU A 57 0.74 -4.47 -4.82
C LEU A 57 0.69 -5.55 -5.87
N HIS A 58 1.61 -5.48 -6.82
CA HIS A 58 1.77 -6.49 -7.87
C HIS A 58 3.00 -7.33 -7.57
N VAL A 59 2.79 -8.60 -7.35
CA VAL A 59 3.85 -9.60 -7.19
C VAL A 59 3.68 -10.65 -8.28
N PRO A 60 4.72 -11.46 -8.58
CA PRO A 60 4.57 -12.50 -9.60
C PRO A 60 3.40 -13.44 -9.27
N GLY A 61 2.46 -13.54 -10.20
CA GLY A 61 1.35 -14.47 -10.09
C GLY A 61 0.14 -13.99 -9.31
N GLN A 62 0.20 -12.83 -8.64
CA GLN A 62 -0.97 -12.33 -7.92
C GLN A 62 -0.87 -10.85 -7.57
N THR A 63 -1.98 -10.31 -7.09
CA THR A 63 -2.14 -8.90 -6.74
C THR A 63 -2.82 -8.81 -5.39
N PHE A 64 -2.30 -7.93 -4.52
CA PHE A 64 -2.91 -7.64 -3.22
C PHE A 64 -3.42 -6.22 -3.21
N ILE A 65 -4.60 -6.01 -2.65
CA ILE A 65 -5.21 -4.68 -2.55
C ILE A 65 -5.60 -4.42 -1.10
N ALA A 66 -5.24 -3.24 -0.60
CA ALA A 66 -5.69 -2.80 0.72
C ALA A 66 -6.27 -1.39 0.59
N THR A 67 -7.46 -1.21 1.15
CA THR A 67 -8.16 0.07 1.16
C THR A 67 -8.46 0.44 2.60
N GLU A 68 -8.04 1.63 3.01
CA GLU A 68 -8.27 2.12 4.36
C GLU A 68 -8.67 3.59 4.35
N ARG A 69 -9.40 3.99 5.40
CA ARG A 69 -9.95 5.33 5.55
C ARG A 69 -9.55 5.92 6.89
N SER A 70 -9.32 7.22 6.90
CA SER A 70 -8.96 7.93 8.14
C SER A 70 -9.21 9.43 7.95
N GLY A 71 -9.07 10.19 9.01
CA GLY A 71 -9.08 11.66 8.93
C GLY A 71 -7.80 12.24 8.35
N GLU A 72 -6.77 11.43 8.15
CA GLU A 72 -5.48 11.85 7.59
C GLU A 72 -4.96 10.82 6.61
N PHE A 73 -4.36 11.27 5.50
CA PHE A 73 -3.79 10.36 4.52
C PHE A 73 -2.66 9.52 5.10
N GLU A 74 -1.82 10.11 5.97
CA GLU A 74 -0.72 9.38 6.60
C GLU A 74 -1.24 8.16 7.36
N LYS A 75 -2.34 8.32 8.08
CA LYS A 75 -2.95 7.23 8.84
C LYS A 75 -3.58 6.17 7.94
N SER A 76 -4.29 6.59 6.90
CA SER A 76 -4.91 5.63 5.98
C SER A 76 -3.85 4.86 5.19
N VAL A 77 -2.76 5.52 4.80
CA VAL A 77 -1.64 4.87 4.13
C VAL A 77 -0.97 3.86 5.06
N SER A 78 -0.66 4.25 6.29
CA SER A 78 -0.03 3.34 7.26
C SER A 78 -0.89 2.12 7.55
N ALA A 79 -2.21 2.31 7.67
CA ALA A 79 -3.14 1.20 7.88
C ALA A 79 -3.17 0.25 6.67
N SER A 80 -3.15 0.80 5.46
CA SER A 80 -3.10 -0.01 4.24
C SER A 80 -1.80 -0.82 4.15
N VAL A 81 -0.68 -0.17 4.45
CA VAL A 81 0.64 -0.83 4.43
C VAL A 81 0.69 -1.96 5.47
N GLU A 82 0.17 -1.72 6.67
CA GLU A 82 0.12 -2.76 7.69
C GLU A 82 -0.66 -3.98 7.23
N LYS A 83 -1.82 -3.74 6.61
CA LYS A 83 -2.66 -4.82 6.08
C LYS A 83 -1.91 -5.62 5.02
N LEU A 84 -1.22 -4.92 4.10
CA LEU A 84 -0.43 -5.57 3.05
C LEU A 84 0.74 -6.35 3.63
N SER A 85 1.39 -5.83 4.67
CA SER A 85 2.51 -6.53 5.31
C SER A 85 2.06 -7.89 5.86
N ARG A 86 0.87 -7.96 6.43
CA ARG A 86 0.31 -9.23 6.93
C ARG A 86 0.07 -10.21 5.80
N GLN A 87 -0.45 -9.73 4.67
CA GLN A 87 -0.69 -10.58 3.50
C GLN A 87 0.62 -11.12 2.92
N LEU A 88 1.66 -10.27 2.86
CA LEU A 88 2.97 -10.69 2.37
C LEU A 88 3.62 -11.72 3.29
N LYS A 89 3.48 -11.56 4.61
CA LYS A 89 3.97 -12.54 5.58
C LYS A 89 3.31 -13.89 5.38
N LYS A 90 2.00 -13.91 5.14
CA LYS A 90 1.28 -15.16 4.88
C LYS A 90 1.76 -15.81 3.57
N LEU A 91 1.98 -15.02 2.54
CA LEU A 91 2.48 -15.52 1.27
C LEU A 91 3.85 -16.17 1.44
N LYS A 92 4.76 -15.50 2.14
CA LYS A 92 6.10 -16.01 2.38
C LYS A 92 6.08 -17.32 3.17
N THR A 93 5.28 -17.39 4.23
CA THR A 93 5.11 -18.60 5.04
C THR A 93 4.57 -19.75 4.20
N LYS A 94 3.58 -19.48 3.37
CA LYS A 94 2.96 -20.48 2.50
C LYS A 94 3.97 -21.04 1.49
N ARG A 95 4.79 -20.17 0.89
CA ARG A 95 5.84 -20.62 -0.05
C ARG A 95 6.91 -21.45 0.66
N THR A 96 7.31 -21.04 1.85
CA THR A 96 8.29 -21.78 2.64
C THR A 96 7.77 -23.17 2.97
N ALA A 97 6.51 -23.29 3.37
CA ALA A 97 5.88 -24.58 3.66
C ALA A 97 5.87 -25.51 2.43
N VAL A 98 5.57 -24.95 1.25
CA VAL A 98 5.59 -25.71 0.00
C VAL A 98 7.00 -26.18 -0.35
N ARG A 99 8.01 -25.35 -0.12
CA ARG A 99 9.41 -25.71 -0.40
C ARG A 99 9.96 -26.82 0.49
N GLN A 100 9.41 -26.97 1.68
CA GLN A 100 9.88 -27.98 2.64
C GLN A 100 9.34 -29.36 2.37
N LYS A 101 8.49 -29.48 1.40
CA LYS A 101 8.03 -30.78 0.94
C LYS A 101 9.02 -31.36 -0.06
#